data_ca0ae9ea9770ecf27cee95925e84972a
#
_entry.id   ca0ae9ea9770ecf27cee95925e84972a
#
_cell.length_a   1.000
_cell.length_b   1.000
_cell.length_c   1.000
_cell.angle_alpha   90.00
_cell.angle_beta   90.00
_cell.angle_gamma   90.00
#
_symmetry.space_group_name_H-M   'P 1'
#
loop_
_entity.id
_entity.type
_entity.pdbx_description
1 polymer ?
#
loop_
_entity_poly.entity_id
_entity_poly.type
_entity_poly.pdbx_seq_one_letter_code
_entity_poly.pdbx_strand_id
1 'polypeptide(L)'
;MNKEKTFYVGSAIDFSENGTYSLVDSNFENRATLVIQDENVKVYYESGAPEENFYSNYEKVLNFLEDNNLTCVKLLSGDKRWREFNPNPKERNIGDCTLRSYCAAFDISWDEAFDIASQVAKENSTLVQYVADKVLTEHFNCTVSDKYNKKTVKGKDRITVNEFAMTHPYGTYILHVRSHQVTVIDGEYWDSWDSGDKKIDTVYIPPKKD
;
A
#
# COMPACT_ATOMS: atom_id res chain seq x y z
N MET A 1 -10.89 32.40 -16.20
CA MET A 1 -9.55 31.74 -16.34
C MET A 1 -9.44 30.79 -15.15
N ASN A 2 -9.94 29.54 -15.32
CA ASN A 2 -9.85 28.54 -14.26
C ASN A 2 -8.38 28.18 -14.06
N LYS A 3 -7.84 28.51 -12.90
CA LYS A 3 -6.59 27.91 -12.44
C LYS A 3 -6.90 26.46 -12.14
N GLU A 4 -6.44 25.53 -12.97
CA GLU A 4 -6.32 24.13 -12.60
C GLU A 4 -5.42 24.07 -11.36
N LYS A 5 -6.04 23.93 -10.19
CA LYS A 5 -5.32 23.57 -8.98
C LYS A 5 -4.97 22.09 -9.13
N THR A 6 -3.77 21.81 -9.58
CA THR A 6 -3.23 20.46 -9.63
C THR A 6 -2.86 20.07 -8.20
N PHE A 7 -3.67 19.24 -7.57
CA PHE A 7 -3.29 18.60 -6.31
C PHE A 7 -2.31 17.48 -6.64
N TYR A 8 -1.04 17.74 -6.42
CA TYR A 8 -0.02 16.73 -6.46
C TYR A 8 -0.07 15.97 -5.15
N VAL A 9 -0.59 14.81 -5.23
CA VAL A 9 0.02 13.49 -5.12
C VAL A 9 -1.06 12.47 -5.55
N GLY A 10 -0.93 11.84 -6.68
CA GLY A 10 -1.78 10.76 -7.16
C GLY A 10 -2.58 11.11 -8.39
N SER A 11 -3.84 11.33 -8.33
CA SER A 11 -4.65 11.57 -9.52
C SER A 11 -5.32 12.94 -9.45
N ALA A 12 -5.22 13.71 -10.52
CA ALA A 12 -6.14 14.84 -10.69
C ALA A 12 -7.57 14.30 -10.63
N ILE A 13 -8.47 14.99 -9.90
CA ILE A 13 -9.87 14.61 -9.86
C ILE A 13 -10.49 15.00 -11.20
N ASP A 14 -10.98 14.04 -11.94
CA ASP A 14 -11.82 14.30 -13.10
C ASP A 14 -13.28 14.31 -12.64
N PHE A 15 -13.84 15.49 -12.49
CA PHE A 15 -15.23 15.69 -12.10
C PHE A 15 -16.24 15.38 -13.21
N SER A 16 -15.80 15.15 -14.43
CA SER A 16 -16.67 14.79 -15.56
C SER A 16 -16.95 13.28 -15.62
N GLU A 17 -16.17 12.48 -14.89
CA GLU A 17 -16.34 11.03 -14.85
C GLU A 17 -16.82 10.56 -13.47
N ASN A 18 -17.74 9.58 -13.46
CA ASN A 18 -18.12 8.89 -12.24
C ASN A 18 -16.90 8.16 -11.67
N GLY A 19 -16.67 8.29 -10.38
CA GLY A 19 -15.51 7.69 -9.75
C GLY A 19 -15.53 7.70 -8.24
N THR A 20 -14.66 6.91 -7.64
CA THR A 20 -14.46 6.84 -6.20
C THR A 20 -13.00 7.11 -5.89
N TYR A 21 -12.77 7.95 -4.89
CA TYR A 21 -11.44 8.40 -4.48
C TYR A 21 -11.29 8.20 -2.98
N SER A 22 -10.15 7.68 -2.53
CA SER A 22 -9.76 7.78 -1.13
C SER A 22 -9.23 9.18 -0.84
N LEU A 23 -9.65 9.75 0.29
CA LEU A 23 -9.10 10.98 0.85
C LEU A 23 -8.11 10.62 1.95
N VAL A 24 -6.82 10.84 1.69
CA VAL A 24 -5.74 10.50 2.61
C VAL A 24 -5.10 11.77 3.18
N ASP A 25 -4.67 11.70 4.42
CA ASP A 25 -3.92 12.79 5.06
C ASP A 25 -2.42 12.75 4.72
N SER A 26 -1.65 13.66 5.30
CA SER A 26 -0.19 13.75 5.11
C SER A 26 0.59 12.51 5.58
N ASN A 27 -0.03 11.63 6.36
CA ASN A 27 0.53 10.34 6.79
C ASN A 27 0.04 9.18 5.90
N PHE A 28 -0.69 9.51 4.81
CA PHE A 28 -1.35 8.54 3.91
C PHE A 28 -2.38 7.64 4.61
N GLU A 29 -2.96 8.11 5.71
CA GLU A 29 -4.09 7.43 6.33
C GLU A 29 -5.38 7.84 5.63
N ASN A 30 -6.22 6.85 5.28
CA ASN A 30 -7.54 7.12 4.73
C ASN A 30 -8.41 7.80 5.78
N ARG A 31 -8.95 8.96 5.46
CA ARG A 31 -9.83 9.76 6.35
C ARG A 31 -11.26 9.77 5.89
N ALA A 32 -11.45 9.66 4.58
CA ALA A 32 -12.78 9.67 3.98
C ALA A 32 -12.74 9.05 2.59
N THR A 33 -13.91 8.79 2.03
CA THR A 33 -14.11 8.39 0.64
C THR A 33 -14.91 9.46 -0.07
N LEU A 34 -14.40 9.97 -1.19
CA LEU A 34 -15.10 10.89 -2.08
C LEU A 34 -15.69 10.10 -3.25
N VAL A 35 -16.96 10.28 -3.51
CA VAL A 35 -17.69 9.62 -4.61
C VAL A 35 -18.23 10.68 -5.55
N ILE A 36 -17.93 10.55 -6.85
CA ILE A 36 -18.52 11.34 -7.91
C ILE A 36 -19.53 10.47 -8.64
N GLN A 37 -20.76 10.90 -8.68
CA GLN A 37 -21.83 10.23 -9.42
C GLN A 37 -22.76 11.26 -10.05
N ASP A 38 -22.87 11.20 -11.38
CA ASP A 38 -23.75 12.10 -12.18
C ASP A 38 -23.49 13.57 -11.81
N GLU A 39 -22.22 13.98 -11.84
CA GLU A 39 -21.71 15.30 -11.47
C GLU A 39 -21.91 15.70 -9.99
N ASN A 40 -22.49 14.84 -9.17
CA ASN A 40 -22.61 15.10 -7.73
C ASN A 40 -21.40 14.51 -7.00
N VAL A 41 -20.89 15.26 -6.01
CA VAL A 41 -19.76 14.85 -5.19
C VAL A 41 -20.20 14.68 -3.74
N LYS A 42 -19.95 13.52 -3.18
CA LYS A 42 -20.21 13.19 -1.78
C LYS A 42 -18.94 12.73 -1.09
N VAL A 43 -18.80 13.08 0.17
CA VAL A 43 -17.69 12.61 1.04
C VAL A 43 -18.27 11.81 2.19
N TYR A 44 -17.73 10.59 2.39
CA TYR A 44 -18.08 9.66 3.45
C TYR A 44 -16.88 9.50 4.37
N TYR A 45 -17.01 9.83 5.64
CA TYR A 45 -15.92 9.77 6.61
C TYR A 45 -15.74 8.38 7.20
N GLU A 46 -14.49 7.94 7.34
CA GLU A 46 -14.13 6.69 8.02
C GLU A 46 -14.52 6.70 9.51
N SER A 47 -14.63 7.86 10.12
CA SER A 47 -15.07 8.03 11.51
C SER A 47 -16.56 7.80 11.75
N GLY A 48 -17.36 7.59 10.67
CA GLY A 48 -18.80 7.53 10.75
C GLY A 48 -19.47 8.89 10.98
N ALA A 49 -18.75 10.00 10.79
CA ALA A 49 -19.31 11.35 10.78
C ALA A 49 -20.35 11.49 9.64
N PRO A 50 -21.30 12.42 9.74
CA PRO A 50 -22.27 12.68 8.68
C PRO A 50 -21.58 12.93 7.34
N GLU A 51 -22.16 12.40 6.26
CA GLU A 51 -21.69 12.64 4.90
C GLU A 51 -21.79 14.12 4.52
N GLU A 52 -20.80 14.60 3.74
CA GLU A 52 -20.90 15.90 3.09
C GLU A 52 -21.30 15.76 1.63
N ASN A 53 -22.20 16.64 1.17
CA ASN A 53 -22.64 16.67 -0.21
C ASN A 53 -22.33 18.04 -0.82
N PHE A 54 -21.46 18.04 -1.82
CA PHE A 54 -21.02 19.25 -2.50
C PHE A 54 -21.85 19.52 -3.78
N TYR A 55 -22.76 18.60 -4.15
CA TYR A 55 -23.47 18.64 -5.43
C TYR A 55 -22.46 18.87 -6.59
N SER A 56 -22.81 19.71 -7.55
CA SER A 56 -21.92 20.06 -8.67
C SER A 56 -20.94 21.23 -8.35
N ASN A 57 -20.69 21.51 -7.08
CA ASN A 57 -19.81 22.61 -6.68
C ASN A 57 -18.38 22.15 -6.46
N TYR A 58 -17.65 21.95 -7.54
CA TYR A 58 -16.28 21.44 -7.54
C TYR A 58 -15.28 22.37 -6.84
N GLU A 59 -15.51 23.69 -6.87
CA GLU A 59 -14.65 24.65 -6.16
C GLU A 59 -14.74 24.43 -4.64
N LYS A 60 -15.92 24.13 -4.12
CA LYS A 60 -16.07 23.79 -2.69
C LYS A 60 -15.39 22.49 -2.35
N VAL A 61 -15.39 21.50 -3.25
CA VAL A 61 -14.64 20.24 -3.03
C VAL A 61 -13.16 20.52 -2.92
N LEU A 62 -12.60 21.32 -3.84
CA LEU A 62 -11.18 21.65 -3.83
C LEU A 62 -10.77 22.42 -2.58
N ASN A 63 -11.59 23.39 -2.16
CA ASN A 63 -11.35 24.14 -0.92
C ASN A 63 -11.44 23.22 0.30
N PHE A 64 -12.42 22.33 0.35
CA PHE A 64 -12.55 21.32 1.42
C PHE A 64 -11.30 20.44 1.54
N LEU A 65 -10.75 19.96 0.43
CA LEU A 65 -9.53 19.15 0.44
C LEU A 65 -8.32 19.95 0.95
N GLU A 66 -8.19 21.20 0.51
CA GLU A 66 -7.12 22.10 0.95
C GLU A 66 -7.23 22.44 2.45
N ASP A 67 -8.42 22.82 2.91
CA ASP A 67 -8.69 23.19 4.31
C ASP A 67 -8.45 22.03 5.30
N ASN A 68 -8.71 20.79 4.83
CA ASN A 68 -8.49 19.59 5.65
C ASN A 68 -7.14 18.91 5.38
N ASN A 69 -6.29 19.48 4.53
CA ASN A 69 -5.00 18.92 4.12
C ASN A 69 -5.11 17.47 3.64
N LEU A 70 -6.11 17.21 2.78
CA LEU A 70 -6.42 15.90 2.24
C LEU A 70 -5.95 15.79 0.79
N THR A 71 -5.43 14.63 0.44
CA THR A 71 -5.04 14.26 -0.93
C THR A 71 -6.04 13.24 -1.48
N CYS A 72 -6.51 13.49 -2.70
CA CYS A 72 -7.35 12.54 -3.42
C CYS A 72 -6.52 11.46 -4.12
N VAL A 73 -6.94 10.21 -3.94
CA VAL A 73 -6.39 9.05 -4.65
C VAL A 73 -7.54 8.32 -5.34
N LYS A 74 -7.52 8.27 -6.67
CA LYS A 74 -8.57 7.58 -7.44
C LYS A 74 -8.59 6.09 -7.09
N LEU A 75 -9.71 5.62 -6.56
CA LEU A 75 -9.99 4.21 -6.40
C LEU A 75 -10.46 3.68 -7.76
N LEU A 76 -9.56 3.08 -8.51
CA LEU A 76 -9.92 2.40 -9.74
C LEU A 76 -10.73 1.15 -9.36
N SER A 77 -12.05 1.22 -9.47
CA SER A 77 -12.92 0.10 -9.21
C SER A 77 -12.62 -1.01 -10.22
N GLY A 78 -12.14 -2.15 -9.72
CA GLY A 78 -11.91 -3.34 -10.53
C GLY A 78 -10.49 -3.54 -11.04
N ASP A 79 -9.62 -2.55 -11.00
CA ASP A 79 -8.22 -2.76 -11.38
C ASP A 79 -7.45 -3.43 -10.26
N LYS A 80 -7.00 -4.63 -10.54
CA LYS A 80 -6.02 -5.29 -9.71
C LYS A 80 -4.73 -4.51 -9.80
N ARG A 81 -4.25 -4.05 -8.64
CA ARG A 81 -3.00 -3.31 -8.53
C ARG A 81 -1.79 -4.23 -8.51
N TRP A 82 -1.92 -5.38 -9.14
CA TRP A 82 -0.87 -6.37 -9.24
C TRP A 82 0.12 -6.04 -10.34
N ARG A 83 1.40 -6.08 -9.97
CA ARG A 83 2.53 -6.10 -10.89
C ARG A 83 3.21 -7.45 -10.80
N GLU A 84 3.28 -8.15 -11.94
CA GLU A 84 4.05 -9.38 -12.00
C GLU A 84 5.53 -9.07 -11.79
N PHE A 85 6.12 -9.72 -10.79
CA PHE A 85 7.51 -9.51 -10.40
C PHE A 85 8.17 -10.81 -9.95
N ASN A 86 9.14 -11.29 -10.73
CA ASN A 86 9.93 -12.45 -10.42
C ASN A 86 11.43 -12.18 -10.71
N PRO A 87 12.20 -11.69 -9.72
CA PRO A 87 13.62 -11.39 -9.86
C PRO A 87 14.51 -12.63 -9.81
N ASN A 88 13.95 -13.85 -9.70
CA ASN A 88 14.72 -15.08 -9.67
C ASN A 88 15.52 -15.20 -10.97
N PRO A 89 16.88 -15.35 -10.92
CA PRO A 89 17.74 -15.32 -12.11
C PRO A 89 17.52 -16.50 -13.07
N LYS A 90 16.74 -17.51 -12.64
CA LYS A 90 16.33 -18.65 -13.47
C LYS A 90 14.82 -18.63 -13.74
N GLU A 91 14.15 -17.52 -13.47
CA GLU A 91 12.71 -17.32 -13.65
C GLU A 91 11.84 -18.42 -12.97
N ARG A 92 12.39 -19.07 -11.94
CA ARG A 92 11.69 -20.14 -11.24
C ARG A 92 10.62 -19.57 -10.32
N ASN A 93 9.45 -20.17 -10.36
CA ASN A 93 8.41 -19.92 -9.38
C ASN A 93 8.55 -20.91 -8.21
N ILE A 94 9.40 -20.57 -7.25
CA ILE A 94 9.69 -21.36 -6.04
C ILE A 94 9.30 -20.59 -4.79
N GLY A 95 9.42 -21.20 -3.61
CA GLY A 95 9.08 -20.59 -2.33
C GLY A 95 10.06 -19.50 -1.86
N ASP A 96 10.39 -18.54 -2.72
CA ASP A 96 11.35 -17.44 -2.49
C ASP A 96 10.68 -16.06 -2.32
N CYS A 97 9.38 -16.05 -1.96
CA CYS A 97 8.58 -14.82 -1.81
C CYS A 97 9.26 -13.76 -0.91
N THR A 98 9.95 -14.20 0.14
CA THR A 98 10.70 -13.31 1.05
C THR A 98 11.82 -12.61 0.32
N LEU A 99 12.61 -13.33 -0.49
CA LEU A 99 13.71 -12.74 -1.27
C LEU A 99 13.18 -11.78 -2.34
N ARG A 100 12.10 -12.17 -3.04
CA ARG A 100 11.43 -11.28 -4.01
C ARG A 100 10.97 -9.98 -3.37
N SER A 101 10.40 -10.06 -2.16
CA SER A 101 9.98 -8.86 -1.44
C SER A 101 11.16 -7.95 -1.09
N TYR A 102 12.31 -8.50 -0.73
CA TYR A 102 13.52 -7.69 -0.49
C TYR A 102 14.01 -7.03 -1.78
N CYS A 103 14.05 -7.79 -2.89
CA CYS A 103 14.44 -7.23 -4.19
C CYS A 103 13.56 -6.04 -4.57
N ALA A 104 12.24 -6.17 -4.44
CA ALA A 104 11.32 -5.10 -4.78
C ALA A 104 11.43 -3.90 -3.82
N ALA A 105 11.52 -4.14 -2.51
CA ALA A 105 11.49 -3.07 -1.51
C ALA A 105 12.80 -2.26 -1.44
N PHE A 106 13.94 -2.91 -1.65
CA PHE A 106 15.26 -2.31 -1.44
C PHE A 106 16.05 -2.12 -2.72
N ASP A 107 15.48 -2.51 -3.86
CA ASP A 107 16.13 -2.42 -5.18
C ASP A 107 17.49 -3.15 -5.22
N ILE A 108 17.48 -4.38 -4.72
CA ILE A 108 18.64 -5.28 -4.70
C ILE A 108 18.42 -6.51 -5.58
N SER A 109 19.51 -7.15 -5.99
CA SER A 109 19.44 -8.39 -6.77
C SER A 109 18.94 -9.57 -5.92
N TRP A 110 18.45 -10.61 -6.59
CA TRP A 110 18.03 -11.84 -5.91
C TRP A 110 19.21 -12.53 -5.20
N ASP A 111 20.40 -12.52 -5.80
CA ASP A 111 21.61 -13.11 -5.21
C ASP A 111 21.99 -12.34 -3.94
N GLU A 112 21.97 -11.02 -3.97
CA GLU A 112 22.25 -10.19 -2.80
C GLU A 112 21.20 -10.41 -1.68
N ALA A 113 19.92 -10.47 -2.02
CA ALA A 113 18.84 -10.78 -1.07
C ALA A 113 19.07 -12.17 -0.42
N PHE A 114 19.49 -13.15 -1.21
CA PHE A 114 19.80 -14.51 -0.75
C PHE A 114 21.00 -14.52 0.19
N ASP A 115 22.07 -13.81 -0.16
CA ASP A 115 23.28 -13.72 0.65
C ASP A 115 23.01 -13.07 2.01
N ILE A 116 22.26 -11.95 2.04
CA ILE A 116 21.81 -11.28 3.27
C ILE A 116 21.02 -12.25 4.15
N ALA A 117 20.00 -12.89 3.60
CA ALA A 117 19.16 -13.82 4.36
C ALA A 117 19.95 -15.04 4.86
N SER A 118 20.88 -15.55 4.05
CA SER A 118 21.75 -16.67 4.41
C SER A 118 22.73 -16.30 5.53
N GLN A 119 23.29 -15.10 5.51
CA GLN A 119 24.16 -14.61 6.56
C GLN A 119 23.40 -14.49 7.90
N VAL A 120 22.24 -13.84 7.90
CA VAL A 120 21.40 -13.72 9.09
C VAL A 120 20.98 -15.10 9.62
N ALA A 121 20.66 -16.05 8.74
CA ALA A 121 20.32 -17.41 9.12
C ALA A 121 21.50 -18.13 9.79
N LYS A 122 22.70 -17.99 9.24
CA LYS A 122 23.94 -18.54 9.79
C LYS A 122 24.26 -17.97 11.17
N GLU A 123 24.19 -16.66 11.35
CA GLU A 123 24.41 -15.97 12.61
C GLU A 123 23.43 -16.42 13.71
N ASN A 124 22.21 -16.77 13.32
CA ASN A 124 21.17 -17.26 14.23
C ASN A 124 21.06 -18.80 14.30
N SER A 125 21.98 -19.52 13.67
CA SER A 125 22.00 -21.01 13.66
C SER A 125 20.65 -21.62 13.23
N THR A 126 20.01 -21.06 12.19
CA THR A 126 18.70 -21.47 11.70
C THR A 126 18.65 -21.51 10.16
N LEU A 127 17.49 -21.77 9.59
CA LEU A 127 17.29 -21.80 8.14
C LEU A 127 16.81 -20.45 7.61
N VAL A 128 17.14 -20.13 6.36
CA VAL A 128 16.79 -18.86 5.67
C VAL A 128 15.29 -18.54 5.77
N GLN A 129 14.43 -19.53 5.69
CA GLN A 129 12.98 -19.37 5.77
C GLN A 129 12.44 -18.88 7.13
N TYR A 130 13.27 -18.96 8.19
CA TYR A 130 12.87 -18.56 9.55
C TYR A 130 13.44 -17.21 10.00
N VAL A 131 14.18 -16.53 9.14
CA VAL A 131 14.80 -15.23 9.51
C VAL A 131 14.15 -14.02 8.88
N ALA A 132 13.02 -14.18 8.20
CA ALA A 132 12.35 -13.10 7.48
C ALA A 132 12.14 -11.84 8.35
N ASP A 133 11.59 -12.01 9.56
CA ASP A 133 11.34 -10.90 10.48
C ASP A 133 12.66 -10.23 10.91
N LYS A 134 13.69 -11.01 11.21
CA LYS A 134 15.01 -10.48 11.61
C LYS A 134 15.71 -9.73 10.49
N VAL A 135 15.66 -10.25 9.27
CA VAL A 135 16.23 -9.57 8.11
C VAL A 135 15.56 -8.21 7.94
N LEU A 136 14.25 -8.15 8.04
CA LEU A 136 13.52 -6.87 7.90
C LEU A 136 13.80 -5.91 9.05
N THR A 137 13.77 -6.38 10.29
CA THR A 137 13.86 -5.49 11.46
C THR A 137 15.30 -5.16 11.87
N GLU A 138 16.23 -6.10 11.75
CA GLU A 138 17.60 -5.93 12.23
C GLU A 138 18.58 -5.54 11.12
N HIS A 139 18.44 -6.09 9.91
CA HIS A 139 19.32 -5.76 8.80
C HIS A 139 18.80 -4.53 8.02
N PHE A 140 17.55 -4.54 7.61
CA PHE A 140 16.95 -3.44 6.84
C PHE A 140 16.32 -2.33 7.70
N ASN A 141 16.35 -2.45 9.03
CA ASN A 141 15.81 -1.47 9.97
C ASN A 141 14.34 -1.09 9.72
N CYS A 142 13.55 -2.04 9.23
CA CYS A 142 12.12 -1.81 9.06
C CYS A 142 11.41 -1.67 10.40
N THR A 143 10.45 -0.78 10.48
CA THR A 143 9.51 -0.70 11.61
C THR A 143 8.29 -1.56 11.35
N VAL A 144 7.71 -2.13 12.41
CA VAL A 144 6.47 -2.94 12.32
C VAL A 144 5.29 -2.05 12.66
N SER A 145 4.27 -2.05 11.81
CA SER A 145 3.04 -1.31 12.06
C SER A 145 2.11 -2.06 13.02
N ASP A 146 1.76 -1.43 14.13
CA ASP A 146 0.79 -1.99 15.08
C ASP A 146 -0.65 -1.97 14.53
N LYS A 147 -0.96 -1.01 13.65
CA LYS A 147 -2.28 -0.83 13.06
C LYS A 147 -2.77 -2.07 12.30
N TYR A 148 -1.87 -2.78 11.60
CA TYR A 148 -2.21 -3.91 10.74
C TYR A 148 -1.78 -5.26 11.31
N ASN A 149 -1.29 -5.29 12.56
CA ASN A 149 -0.79 -6.53 13.15
C ASN A 149 -1.95 -7.47 13.52
N LYS A 150 -1.88 -8.73 13.07
CA LYS A 150 -2.89 -9.75 13.39
C LYS A 150 -3.10 -10.04 14.89
N LYS A 151 -2.19 -9.57 15.74
CA LYS A 151 -2.35 -9.65 17.20
C LYS A 151 -3.35 -8.61 17.72
N THR A 152 -3.45 -7.48 17.03
CA THR A 152 -4.34 -6.35 17.39
C THR A 152 -5.62 -6.35 16.56
N VAL A 153 -5.53 -6.63 15.25
CA VAL A 153 -6.66 -6.65 14.32
C VAL A 153 -7.04 -8.09 13.99
N LYS A 154 -8.28 -8.49 14.25
CA LYS A 154 -8.71 -9.89 14.13
C LYS A 154 -9.81 -10.11 13.10
N GLY A 155 -9.78 -11.32 12.54
CA GLY A 155 -10.87 -11.85 11.74
C GLY A 155 -11.14 -11.06 10.46
N LYS A 156 -12.39 -10.69 10.26
CA LYS A 156 -12.88 -9.98 9.07
C LYS A 156 -12.41 -8.53 8.95
N ASP A 157 -11.96 -7.95 10.08
CA ASP A 157 -11.50 -6.56 10.11
C ASP A 157 -10.09 -6.39 9.54
N ARG A 158 -9.42 -7.49 9.21
CA ARG A 158 -8.13 -7.47 8.52
C ARG A 158 -8.35 -7.17 7.05
N ILE A 159 -7.64 -6.16 6.54
CA ILE A 159 -7.71 -5.79 5.12
C ILE A 159 -6.90 -6.75 4.25
N THR A 160 -7.20 -6.77 2.96
CA THR A 160 -6.47 -7.52 1.94
C THR A 160 -5.27 -6.74 1.42
N VAL A 161 -4.38 -7.41 0.70
CA VAL A 161 -3.24 -6.77 0.00
C VAL A 161 -3.73 -5.71 -0.98
N ASN A 162 -4.78 -6.02 -1.75
CA ASN A 162 -5.33 -5.06 -2.72
C ASN A 162 -5.96 -3.85 -2.04
N GLU A 163 -6.74 -4.04 -0.96
CA GLU A 163 -7.28 -2.93 -0.16
C GLU A 163 -6.17 -2.07 0.45
N PHE A 164 -5.08 -2.70 0.92
CA PHE A 164 -3.92 -1.98 1.43
C PHE A 164 -3.25 -1.14 0.33
N ALA A 165 -2.98 -1.74 -0.83
CA ALA A 165 -2.38 -1.04 -1.96
C ALA A 165 -3.25 0.15 -2.42
N MET A 166 -4.58 -0.02 -2.44
CA MET A 166 -5.51 1.07 -2.78
C MET A 166 -5.47 2.24 -1.80
N THR A 167 -5.26 1.96 -0.51
CA THR A 167 -5.27 2.97 0.56
C THR A 167 -3.87 3.51 0.90
N HIS A 168 -2.81 2.97 0.28
CA HIS A 168 -1.42 3.39 0.47
C HIS A 168 -0.76 3.69 -0.88
N PRO A 169 -1.20 4.78 -1.55
CA PRO A 169 -0.77 5.11 -2.92
C PRO A 169 0.68 5.56 -3.01
N TYR A 170 1.37 5.73 -1.88
CA TYR A 170 2.74 6.19 -1.81
C TYR A 170 3.56 5.40 -0.80
N GLY A 171 4.84 5.30 -1.08
CA GLY A 171 5.81 4.64 -0.23
C GLY A 171 5.94 3.15 -0.50
N THR A 172 6.88 2.55 0.21
CA THR A 172 7.22 1.13 0.11
C THR A 172 6.83 0.43 1.40
N TYR A 173 6.13 -0.70 1.27
CA TYR A 173 5.67 -1.52 2.38
C TYR A 173 5.91 -2.99 2.06
N ILE A 174 6.29 -3.77 3.06
CA ILE A 174 6.41 -5.22 2.94
C ILE A 174 5.31 -5.85 3.79
N LEU A 175 4.45 -6.63 3.15
CA LEU A 175 3.29 -7.24 3.77
C LEU A 175 3.55 -8.74 4.00
N HIS A 176 3.42 -9.18 5.23
CA HIS A 176 3.35 -10.59 5.55
C HIS A 176 1.89 -11.05 5.56
N VAL A 177 1.59 -12.07 4.76
CA VAL A 177 0.24 -12.63 4.60
C VAL A 177 0.32 -14.14 4.80
N ARG A 178 -0.12 -14.63 5.94
CA ARG A 178 -0.05 -16.06 6.31
C ARG A 178 1.37 -16.63 6.11
N SER A 179 1.60 -17.44 5.07
CA SER A 179 2.89 -18.07 4.74
C SER A 179 3.55 -17.45 3.50
N HIS A 180 3.24 -16.19 3.21
CA HIS A 180 3.69 -15.50 2.01
C HIS A 180 4.09 -14.06 2.34
N GLN A 181 4.91 -13.45 1.50
CA GLN A 181 5.37 -12.08 1.62
C GLN A 181 5.26 -11.38 0.27
N VAL A 182 4.77 -10.14 0.29
CA VAL A 182 4.55 -9.33 -0.90
C VAL A 182 4.96 -7.88 -0.62
N THR A 183 5.43 -7.16 -1.63
CA THR A 183 5.80 -5.75 -1.49
C THR A 183 4.75 -4.87 -2.17
N VAL A 184 4.36 -3.79 -1.48
CA VAL A 184 3.57 -2.70 -2.07
C VAL A 184 4.48 -1.52 -2.29
N ILE A 185 4.47 -0.97 -3.50
CA ILE A 185 5.21 0.23 -3.89
C ILE A 185 4.24 1.15 -4.60
N ASP A 186 4.07 2.35 -4.05
CA ASP A 186 3.24 3.40 -4.64
C ASP A 186 1.85 2.93 -5.09
N GLY A 187 1.18 2.17 -4.22
CA GLY A 187 -0.17 1.69 -4.45
C GLY A 187 -0.30 0.47 -5.37
N GLU A 188 0.80 -0.15 -5.77
CA GLU A 188 0.82 -1.40 -6.53
C GLU A 188 1.51 -2.51 -5.73
N TYR A 189 1.00 -3.74 -5.78
CA TYR A 189 1.66 -4.87 -5.12
C TYR A 189 2.40 -5.74 -6.13
N TRP A 190 3.66 -6.02 -5.79
CA TRP A 190 4.65 -6.68 -6.64
C TRP A 190 4.84 -8.11 -6.17
N ASP A 191 4.43 -9.06 -7.00
CA ASP A 191 4.47 -10.49 -6.68
C ASP A 191 4.53 -11.33 -7.95
N SER A 192 4.97 -12.58 -7.85
CA SER A 192 4.99 -13.54 -8.97
C SER A 192 3.60 -14.10 -9.33
N TRP A 193 2.59 -13.81 -8.52
CA TRP A 193 1.20 -14.17 -8.75
C TRP A 193 0.28 -13.17 -8.05
N ASP A 194 -0.97 -13.10 -8.47
CA ASP A 194 -1.94 -12.17 -7.89
C ASP A 194 -2.35 -12.59 -6.47
N SER A 195 -1.70 -11.99 -5.48
CA SER A 195 -1.96 -12.22 -4.04
C SER A 195 -2.91 -11.18 -3.42
N GLY A 196 -3.59 -10.39 -4.22
CA GLY A 196 -4.42 -9.26 -3.79
C GLY A 196 -5.55 -9.61 -2.83
N ASP A 197 -6.09 -10.83 -2.87
CA ASP A 197 -7.15 -11.34 -2.00
C ASP A 197 -6.68 -11.81 -0.61
N LYS A 198 -5.38 -11.87 -0.38
CA LYS A 198 -4.82 -12.36 0.88
C LYS A 198 -4.95 -11.33 1.99
N LYS A 199 -5.33 -11.80 3.17
CA LYS A 199 -5.42 -10.97 4.39
C LYS A 199 -4.04 -10.72 4.99
N ILE A 200 -3.76 -9.46 5.33
CA ILE A 200 -2.48 -9.02 5.90
C ILE A 200 -2.36 -9.50 7.35
N ASP A 201 -1.21 -10.07 7.70
CA ASP A 201 -0.83 -10.46 9.05
C ASP A 201 0.03 -9.41 9.75
N THR A 202 0.95 -8.80 8.99
CA THR A 202 1.91 -7.81 9.51
C THR A 202 2.35 -6.90 8.36
N VAL A 203 2.58 -5.63 8.66
CA VAL A 203 3.16 -4.65 7.73
C VAL A 203 4.50 -4.19 8.27
N TYR A 204 5.53 -4.27 7.44
CA TYR A 204 6.85 -3.71 7.68
C TYR A 204 7.03 -2.46 6.83
N ILE A 205 7.55 -1.42 7.44
CA ILE A 205 7.78 -0.12 6.82
C ILE A 205 9.29 0.10 6.73
N PRO A 206 9.89 0.10 5.53
CA PRO A 206 11.28 0.45 5.34
C PRO A 206 11.60 1.86 5.86
N PRO A 207 12.85 2.12 6.29
CA PRO A 207 13.28 3.47 6.60
C PRO A 207 13.16 4.36 5.37
N LYS A 208 12.87 5.65 5.57
CA LYS A 208 12.87 6.62 4.46
C LYS A 208 14.28 6.68 3.87
N LYS A 209 14.37 6.63 2.55
CA LYS A 209 15.62 6.94 1.86
C LYS A 209 15.82 8.47 1.97
N ASP A 210 16.96 8.87 2.55
CA ASP A 210 17.37 10.28 2.61
C ASP A 210 17.62 10.85 1.20
#